data_327359cec097d1ac1cb6240c8744ae02
#
_entry.id   327359cec097d1ac1cb6240c8744ae02
#
_cell.length_a   1.000
_cell.length_b   1.000
_cell.length_c   1.000
_cell.angle_alpha   90.00
_cell.angle_beta   90.00
_cell.angle_gamma   90.00
#
_symmetry.space_group_name_H-M   'P 1'
#
loop_
_entity.id
_entity.type
_entity.pdbx_description
1 polymer ?
#
loop_
_entity_poly.entity_id
_entity_poly.type
_entity_poly.pdbx_seq_one_letter_code
_entity_poly.pdbx_strand_id
1 'polypeptide(L)'
;MEADTTLSDKLHEECGVFGIYSLDKREVASDIYYGLIALQHRGQESAGIAVSDTDGEMGNLKLKKDMGLVNEVFNEKDLQNLNGNIGVGHVRYSTTGGSRPENAQPIAMNYIKGSLALVHNGNIVNAEQLKEEQMFRGLAHYTTSDTEVLAYEIIGERVKTGSIEEAIKAAAAKLRGGYAVVVMSPRKLVGIRDPFGIKPLILGRKGESYILTSESAAVTAVGGEVIRDIEPGEIISITGDGTFSDMSLCQEKRAHCIFEYIYFARNDSVMDGIEIHDARVCAGRALARKKKVDADIVVGVPDSGLAAAEGYAMESGIPFALAFHKNSYIGRSFIKPTDKERRTAVHMKLSVLNNVVKDKNIVIIDDSIVRGTTMKQLIEMLRRAGAKAVHVRISSPPFLYPCYYGTDVPTSKQLIASHHSCDEVCKNIGADSLEYLAIEDFASMVGELPLCTACFTNEYPV
;
A
#
# COMPACT_ATOMS: atom_id res chain seq x y z
N MET A 1 -30.56 5.93 2.35
CA MET A 1 -29.69 6.87 3.07
C MET A 1 -28.33 6.74 2.39
N GLU A 2 -28.06 7.67 1.48
CA GLU A 2 -26.77 7.71 0.76
C GLU A 2 -25.69 8.05 1.80
N ALA A 3 -24.75 7.14 1.95
CA ALA A 3 -23.54 7.42 2.72
C ALA A 3 -22.75 8.49 1.95
N ASP A 4 -22.70 9.70 2.50
CA ASP A 4 -21.92 10.82 2.00
C ASP A 4 -20.41 10.52 2.17
N THR A 5 -19.86 9.77 1.21
CA THR A 5 -18.44 9.48 1.14
C THR A 5 -17.71 10.65 0.48
N THR A 6 -17.57 11.74 1.21
CA THR A 6 -16.69 12.85 0.84
C THR A 6 -15.22 12.45 1.03
N LEU A 7 -14.74 11.61 0.12
CA LEU A 7 -13.40 11.06 0.10
C LEU A 7 -12.38 12.10 -0.43
N SER A 8 -11.15 12.02 0.05
CA SER A 8 -9.98 12.76 -0.45
C SER A 8 -9.77 12.50 -1.95
N ASP A 9 -9.15 13.47 -2.64
CA ASP A 9 -8.89 13.43 -4.08
C ASP A 9 -7.60 12.66 -4.46
N LYS A 10 -6.78 12.29 -3.47
CA LYS A 10 -5.62 11.44 -3.69
C LYS A 10 -6.03 9.98 -3.54
N LEU A 11 -5.36 9.13 -4.32
CA LEU A 11 -5.39 7.69 -4.11
C LEU A 11 -5.09 7.39 -2.66
N HIS A 12 -5.86 6.48 -2.11
CA HIS A 12 -5.66 6.03 -0.76
C HIS A 12 -4.76 4.81 -0.78
N GLU A 13 -3.94 4.73 0.25
CA GLU A 13 -2.87 3.78 0.38
C GLU A 13 -3.39 2.39 0.66
N GLU A 14 -2.53 1.43 0.43
CA GLU A 14 -2.74 0.03 0.70
C GLU A 14 -2.19 -0.32 2.08
N CYS A 15 -2.71 -1.39 2.67
CA CYS A 15 -2.26 -1.91 3.95
C CYS A 15 -0.77 -2.31 3.94
N GLY A 16 -0.14 -2.31 5.12
CA GLY A 16 1.20 -2.85 5.33
C GLY A 16 1.18 -4.05 6.28
N VAL A 17 1.83 -5.15 5.87
CA VAL A 17 1.99 -6.36 6.68
C VAL A 17 3.44 -6.50 7.13
N PHE A 18 3.61 -7.00 8.36
CA PHE A 18 4.90 -7.35 8.93
C PHE A 18 4.76 -8.62 9.77
N GLY A 19 5.57 -9.63 9.51
CA GLY A 19 5.67 -10.85 10.30
C GLY A 19 7.11 -11.15 10.64
N ILE A 20 7.38 -11.69 11.83
CA ILE A 20 8.73 -12.06 12.25
C ILE A 20 8.68 -13.32 13.11
N TYR A 21 9.67 -14.20 12.90
CA TYR A 21 9.93 -15.35 13.72
C TYR A 21 11.40 -15.39 14.12
N SER A 22 11.64 -15.29 15.43
CA SER A 22 12.96 -15.36 16.05
C SER A 22 13.27 -16.78 16.49
N LEU A 23 14.26 -17.42 15.85
CA LEU A 23 14.65 -18.80 16.14
C LEU A 23 15.45 -18.89 17.44
N ASP A 24 16.14 -17.83 17.84
CA ASP A 24 16.86 -17.69 19.11
C ASP A 24 15.96 -17.28 20.29
N LYS A 25 14.63 -17.36 20.10
CA LYS A 25 13.61 -17.06 21.13
C LYS A 25 13.63 -15.62 21.68
N ARG A 26 14.17 -14.67 20.92
CA ARG A 26 14.16 -13.25 21.25
C ARG A 26 12.74 -12.67 21.11
N GLU A 27 12.35 -11.79 22.00
CA GLU A 27 11.11 -11.00 21.91
C GLU A 27 11.05 -10.17 20.63
N VAL A 28 9.91 -10.21 19.93
CA VAL A 28 9.77 -9.61 18.58
C VAL A 28 8.84 -8.39 18.50
N ALA A 29 8.13 -8.05 19.57
CA ALA A 29 7.15 -6.97 19.57
C ALA A 29 7.74 -5.61 19.14
N SER A 30 8.96 -5.28 19.62
CA SER A 30 9.65 -4.05 19.26
C SER A 30 10.05 -4.01 17.77
N ASP A 31 10.50 -5.14 17.22
CA ASP A 31 10.81 -5.21 15.79
C ASP A 31 9.55 -5.03 14.93
N ILE A 32 8.44 -5.64 15.34
CA ILE A 32 7.16 -5.45 14.65
C ILE A 32 6.75 -3.97 14.72
N TYR A 33 6.83 -3.34 15.90
CA TYR A 33 6.51 -1.94 16.08
C TYR A 33 7.31 -1.05 15.12
N TYR A 34 8.64 -1.18 15.07
CA TYR A 34 9.49 -0.39 14.17
C TYR A 34 9.25 -0.72 12.70
N GLY A 35 8.99 -1.99 12.37
CA GLY A 35 8.59 -2.40 11.02
C GLY A 35 7.27 -1.74 10.59
N LEU A 36 6.28 -1.65 11.48
CA LEU A 36 5.03 -0.97 11.22
C LEU A 36 5.19 0.56 11.12
N ILE A 37 6.07 1.17 11.90
CA ILE A 37 6.43 2.60 11.74
C ILE A 37 7.00 2.85 10.34
N ALA A 38 7.88 1.96 9.86
CA ALA A 38 8.43 2.06 8.51
C ALA A 38 7.36 1.89 7.41
N LEU A 39 6.30 1.13 7.68
CA LEU A 39 5.15 0.90 6.79
C LEU A 39 3.98 1.88 7.01
N GLN A 40 4.09 2.86 7.93
CA GLN A 40 2.99 3.75 8.30
C GLN A 40 2.41 4.54 7.13
N HIS A 41 3.20 4.79 6.08
CA HIS A 41 2.75 5.44 4.86
C HIS A 41 1.69 4.60 4.13
N ARG A 42 1.68 3.27 4.27
CA ARG A 42 0.71 2.35 3.65
C ARG A 42 -0.64 2.33 4.38
N GLY A 43 -0.67 2.59 5.70
CA GLY A 43 -1.91 2.59 6.47
C GLY A 43 -1.85 3.53 7.67
N GLN A 44 -2.84 4.41 7.83
CA GLN A 44 -2.88 5.42 8.89
C GLN A 44 -4.19 5.41 9.69
N GLU A 45 -5.04 4.40 9.48
CA GLU A 45 -6.35 4.33 10.10
C GLU A 45 -6.34 3.50 11.39
N SER A 46 -5.69 2.36 11.34
CA SER A 46 -5.54 1.49 12.52
C SER A 46 -4.22 0.73 12.47
N ALA A 47 -3.76 0.30 13.64
CA ALA A 47 -2.57 -0.53 13.79
C ALA A 47 -2.82 -1.67 14.77
N GLY A 48 -2.11 -2.80 14.59
CA GLY A 48 -2.22 -3.93 15.48
C GLY A 48 -1.01 -4.84 15.44
N ILE A 49 -0.73 -5.48 16.57
CA ILE A 49 0.34 -6.46 16.75
C ILE A 49 -0.24 -7.68 17.49
N ALA A 50 0.02 -8.87 16.95
CA ALA A 50 -0.19 -10.12 17.62
C ALA A 50 1.13 -10.87 17.75
N VAL A 51 1.42 -11.39 18.93
CA VAL A 51 2.61 -12.22 19.21
C VAL A 51 2.22 -13.50 19.91
N SER A 52 3.08 -14.51 19.79
CA SER A 52 2.97 -15.75 20.56
C SER A 52 4.37 -16.23 20.95
N ASP A 53 4.44 -17.01 22.03
CA ASP A 53 5.58 -17.89 22.22
C ASP A 53 5.41 -19.14 21.35
N THR A 54 6.50 -19.84 21.10
CA THR A 54 6.49 -21.11 20.35
C THR A 54 6.51 -22.32 21.29
N ASP A 55 6.21 -22.07 22.56
CA ASP A 55 6.15 -23.11 23.60
C ASP A 55 4.72 -23.68 23.65
N GLY A 56 4.64 -25.00 23.78
CA GLY A 56 3.35 -25.69 23.81
C GLY A 56 2.73 -25.92 22.41
N GLU A 57 1.59 -26.62 22.40
CA GLU A 57 0.91 -27.02 21.17
C GLU A 57 -0.11 -25.97 20.68
N MET A 58 -0.70 -25.24 21.62
CA MET A 58 -1.80 -24.30 21.36
C MET A 58 -1.32 -22.88 21.09
N GLY A 59 -0.08 -22.54 21.49
CA GLY A 59 0.46 -21.19 21.47
C GLY A 59 -0.12 -20.31 22.59
N ASN A 60 0.54 -19.21 22.89
CA ASN A 60 0.10 -18.21 23.87
C ASN A 60 -0.05 -16.86 23.16
N LEU A 61 -1.17 -16.69 22.47
CA LEU A 61 -1.42 -15.52 21.63
C LEU A 61 -1.78 -14.31 22.49
N LYS A 62 -1.05 -13.21 22.27
CA LYS A 62 -1.33 -11.89 22.80
C LYS A 62 -1.57 -10.93 21.66
N LEU A 63 -2.62 -10.11 21.77
CA LEU A 63 -3.06 -9.20 20.73
C LEU A 63 -3.31 -7.82 21.33
N LYS A 64 -2.79 -6.79 20.68
CA LYS A 64 -3.25 -5.41 20.83
C LYS A 64 -3.45 -4.79 19.47
N LYS A 65 -4.61 -4.15 19.26
CA LYS A 65 -4.94 -3.38 18.05
C LYS A 65 -5.94 -2.29 18.39
N ASP A 66 -5.88 -1.19 17.69
CA ASP A 66 -6.83 -0.07 17.84
C ASP A 66 -6.79 0.84 16.60
N MET A 67 -7.69 1.81 16.58
CA MET A 67 -7.71 2.90 15.60
C MET A 67 -6.60 3.91 15.94
N GLY A 68 -5.93 4.43 14.92
CA GLY A 68 -4.86 5.43 15.05
C GLY A 68 -3.54 4.97 14.43
N LEU A 69 -2.55 5.87 14.51
CA LEU A 69 -1.19 5.60 14.07
C LEU A 69 -0.48 4.64 15.03
N VAL A 70 0.56 3.98 14.57
CA VAL A 70 1.33 3.00 15.36
C VAL A 70 1.78 3.58 16.70
N ASN A 71 2.31 4.81 16.71
CA ASN A 71 2.76 5.50 17.91
C ASN A 71 1.61 6.03 18.80
N GLU A 72 0.38 6.05 18.32
CA GLU A 72 -0.81 6.40 19.09
C GLU A 72 -1.41 5.14 19.74
N VAL A 73 -1.38 4.02 19.03
CA VAL A 73 -1.95 2.74 19.48
C VAL A 73 -1.04 2.05 20.51
N PHE A 74 0.29 2.15 20.35
CA PHE A 74 1.25 1.43 21.20
C PHE A 74 2.11 2.38 22.02
N ASN A 75 2.22 2.09 23.30
CA ASN A 75 3.18 2.67 24.22
C ASN A 75 4.18 1.59 24.71
N GLU A 76 5.19 2.01 25.46
CA GLU A 76 6.25 1.11 25.96
C GLU A 76 5.70 -0.05 26.80
N LYS A 77 4.71 0.20 27.66
CA LYS A 77 4.08 -0.83 28.49
C LYS A 77 3.32 -1.86 27.65
N ASP A 78 2.69 -1.42 26.57
CA ASP A 78 2.00 -2.34 25.64
C ASP A 78 2.99 -3.29 24.98
N LEU A 79 4.14 -2.77 24.52
CA LEU A 79 5.20 -3.59 23.91
C LEU A 79 5.81 -4.57 24.90
N GLN A 80 6.01 -4.16 26.16
CA GLN A 80 6.49 -5.06 27.24
C GLN A 80 5.50 -6.19 27.56
N ASN A 81 4.20 -5.98 27.38
CA ASN A 81 3.17 -7.00 27.61
C ASN A 81 3.02 -7.97 26.42
N LEU A 82 3.49 -7.59 25.23
CA LEU A 82 3.45 -8.40 24.02
C LEU A 82 4.70 -9.28 23.92
N ASN A 83 4.86 -10.19 24.87
CA ASN A 83 5.98 -11.14 24.89
C ASN A 83 5.71 -12.30 23.93
N GLY A 84 6.72 -12.64 23.14
CA GLY A 84 6.69 -13.75 22.21
C GLY A 84 7.83 -13.66 21.21
N ASN A 85 8.23 -14.79 20.65
CA ASN A 85 9.32 -14.89 19.67
C ASN A 85 8.81 -15.08 18.23
N ILE A 86 7.51 -15.11 18.04
CA ILE A 86 6.84 -15.11 16.75
C ILE A 86 5.71 -14.07 16.79
N GLY A 87 5.50 -13.32 15.71
CA GLY A 87 4.43 -12.33 15.69
C GLY A 87 4.14 -11.78 14.30
N VAL A 88 2.96 -11.14 14.21
CA VAL A 88 2.49 -10.43 13.02
C VAL A 88 1.98 -9.05 13.41
N GLY A 89 2.17 -8.08 12.52
CA GLY A 89 1.71 -6.72 12.68
C GLY A 89 1.11 -6.17 11.40
N HIS A 90 0.24 -5.18 11.56
CA HIS A 90 -0.51 -4.58 10.47
C HIS A 90 -0.70 -3.08 10.66
N VAL A 91 -0.60 -2.33 9.59
CA VAL A 91 -1.11 -0.96 9.45
C VAL A 91 -2.18 -0.96 8.38
N ARG A 92 -3.36 -0.44 8.72
CA ARG A 92 -4.55 -0.53 7.88
C ARG A 92 -4.90 0.81 7.25
N TYR A 93 -5.31 0.72 6.00
CA TYR A 93 -6.20 1.67 5.36
C TYR A 93 -7.47 0.92 4.90
N SER A 94 -8.68 1.44 5.14
CA SER A 94 -9.91 0.74 4.76
C SER A 94 -10.20 0.85 3.28
N THR A 95 -9.96 -0.22 2.55
CA THR A 95 -10.41 -0.42 1.16
C THR A 95 -11.74 -1.17 1.12
N THR A 96 -11.88 -2.21 1.96
CA THR A 96 -13.08 -3.01 2.13
C THR A 96 -13.46 -3.07 3.60
N GLY A 97 -14.73 -2.89 3.92
CA GLY A 97 -15.22 -2.79 5.29
C GLY A 97 -15.07 -1.38 5.89
N GLY A 98 -15.94 -1.00 6.82
CA GLY A 98 -15.93 0.32 7.44
C GLY A 98 -14.71 0.58 8.32
N SER A 99 -14.42 1.87 8.57
CA SER A 99 -13.43 2.35 9.54
C SER A 99 -13.97 2.09 10.97
N ARG A 100 -13.68 0.91 11.50
CA ARG A 100 -14.13 0.43 12.82
C ARG A 100 -13.04 -0.38 13.51
N PRO A 101 -12.93 -0.34 14.85
CA PRO A 101 -11.93 -1.10 15.61
C PRO A 101 -11.97 -2.62 15.34
N GLU A 102 -13.16 -3.19 15.10
CA GLU A 102 -13.34 -4.61 14.82
C GLU A 102 -12.59 -5.03 13.55
N ASN A 103 -12.53 -4.16 12.56
CA ASN A 103 -11.86 -4.39 11.27
C ASN A 103 -10.34 -4.19 11.33
N ALA A 104 -9.81 -3.66 12.43
CA ALA A 104 -8.36 -3.58 12.61
C ALA A 104 -7.74 -4.98 12.61
N GLN A 105 -6.59 -5.12 11.98
CA GLN A 105 -5.83 -6.37 11.94
C GLN A 105 -4.66 -6.30 12.93
N PRO A 106 -4.13 -7.44 13.40
CA PRO A 106 -4.40 -8.83 13.00
C PRO A 106 -5.80 -9.34 13.34
N ILE A 107 -6.34 -10.22 12.49
CA ILE A 107 -7.48 -11.06 12.85
C ILE A 107 -6.94 -12.29 13.59
N ALA A 108 -7.38 -12.48 14.82
CA ALA A 108 -6.90 -13.56 15.69
C ALA A 108 -8.06 -14.44 16.13
N MET A 109 -7.86 -15.75 16.06
CA MET A 109 -8.86 -16.77 16.38
C MET A 109 -8.23 -17.93 17.14
N ASN A 110 -8.99 -18.50 18.09
CA ASN A 110 -8.66 -19.77 18.74
C ASN A 110 -9.57 -20.87 18.18
N TYR A 111 -8.99 -21.99 17.86
CA TYR A 111 -9.71 -23.14 17.35
C TYR A 111 -9.06 -24.45 17.82
N ILE A 112 -9.59 -25.61 17.43
CA ILE A 112 -9.19 -26.92 17.96
C ILE A 112 -7.69 -27.27 17.74
N LYS A 113 -7.00 -26.63 16.79
CA LYS A 113 -5.57 -26.87 16.51
C LYS A 113 -4.66 -25.77 17.10
N GLY A 114 -5.18 -24.91 17.97
CA GLY A 114 -4.46 -23.83 18.62
C GLY A 114 -4.93 -22.43 18.23
N SER A 115 -4.05 -21.47 18.39
CA SER A 115 -4.28 -20.08 17.99
C SER A 115 -3.84 -19.83 16.54
N LEU A 116 -4.51 -18.89 15.89
CA LEU A 116 -4.14 -18.38 14.58
C LEU A 116 -4.29 -16.86 14.60
N ALA A 117 -3.31 -16.14 14.10
CA ALA A 117 -3.43 -14.72 13.79
C ALA A 117 -2.94 -14.47 12.37
N LEU A 118 -3.64 -13.63 11.64
CA LEU A 118 -3.23 -13.31 10.27
C LEU A 118 -3.40 -11.82 9.95
N VAL A 119 -2.56 -11.36 9.03
CA VAL A 119 -2.55 -10.01 8.47
C VAL A 119 -2.58 -10.10 6.95
N HIS A 120 -3.30 -9.20 6.33
CA HIS A 120 -3.61 -9.21 4.90
C HIS A 120 -3.45 -7.81 4.32
N ASN A 121 -2.69 -7.72 3.23
CA ASN A 121 -2.64 -6.58 2.32
C ASN A 121 -3.27 -6.98 0.99
N GLY A 122 -4.31 -6.27 0.58
CA GLY A 122 -5.00 -6.51 -0.69
C GLY A 122 -6.51 -6.55 -0.56
N ASN A 123 -7.15 -7.22 -1.51
CA ASN A 123 -8.61 -7.40 -1.54
C ASN A 123 -9.00 -8.75 -2.16
N ILE A 124 -9.85 -9.48 -1.46
CA ILE A 124 -10.46 -10.74 -1.93
C ILE A 124 -11.76 -10.39 -2.65
N VAL A 125 -11.73 -10.42 -3.97
CA VAL A 125 -12.86 -9.95 -4.81
C VAL A 125 -14.13 -10.78 -4.61
N ASN A 126 -13.99 -12.07 -4.31
CA ASN A 126 -15.11 -12.97 -4.04
C ASN A 126 -15.41 -13.17 -2.53
N ALA A 127 -14.94 -12.24 -1.68
CA ALA A 127 -15.12 -12.36 -0.22
C ALA A 127 -16.59 -12.45 0.19
N GLU A 128 -17.48 -11.67 -0.42
CA GLU A 128 -18.93 -11.71 -0.09
C GLU A 128 -19.56 -13.07 -0.39
N GLN A 129 -19.24 -13.66 -1.55
CA GLN A 129 -19.68 -15.01 -1.89
C GLN A 129 -19.19 -16.03 -0.87
N LEU A 130 -17.89 -16.01 -0.53
CA LEU A 130 -17.32 -16.93 0.46
C LEU A 130 -17.95 -16.74 1.84
N LYS A 131 -18.23 -15.50 2.22
CA LYS A 131 -18.89 -15.14 3.47
C LYS A 131 -20.31 -15.72 3.55
N GLU A 132 -21.11 -15.58 2.50
CA GLU A 132 -22.43 -16.19 2.43
C GLU A 132 -22.37 -17.72 2.59
N GLU A 133 -21.43 -18.39 1.90
CA GLU A 133 -21.20 -19.84 2.05
C GLU A 133 -20.81 -20.23 3.49
N GLN A 134 -19.99 -19.41 4.16
CA GLN A 134 -19.60 -19.62 5.56
C GLN A 134 -20.79 -19.43 6.51
N MET A 135 -21.61 -18.41 6.28
CA MET A 135 -22.84 -18.18 7.08
C MET A 135 -23.85 -19.32 6.92
N PHE A 136 -24.02 -19.87 5.71
CA PHE A 136 -24.84 -21.07 5.50
C PHE A 136 -24.32 -22.31 6.26
N ARG A 137 -23.02 -22.39 6.55
CA ARG A 137 -22.42 -23.41 7.40
C ARG A 137 -22.53 -23.09 8.89
N GLY A 138 -23.18 -21.99 9.27
CA GLY A 138 -23.39 -21.58 10.66
C GLY A 138 -22.24 -20.76 11.27
N LEU A 139 -21.30 -20.23 10.47
CA LEU A 139 -20.25 -19.36 10.97
C LEU A 139 -20.80 -17.95 11.18
N ALA A 140 -20.49 -17.36 12.35
CA ALA A 140 -20.86 -15.98 12.66
C ALA A 140 -19.69 -15.06 12.35
N HIS A 141 -19.93 -13.97 11.60
CA HIS A 141 -18.94 -12.95 11.29
C HIS A 141 -19.10 -11.75 12.23
N TYR A 142 -18.01 -11.27 12.77
CA TYR A 142 -17.94 -10.15 13.71
C TYR A 142 -17.43 -8.88 13.04
N THR A 143 -16.81 -9.00 11.87
CA THR A 143 -16.22 -7.89 11.11
C THR A 143 -16.87 -7.78 9.73
N THR A 144 -16.59 -6.68 9.06
CA THR A 144 -16.94 -6.49 7.64
C THR A 144 -15.71 -6.65 6.73
N SER A 145 -14.59 -7.15 7.29
CA SER A 145 -13.33 -7.34 6.58
C SER A 145 -13.30 -8.69 5.85
N ASP A 146 -12.81 -8.69 4.63
CA ASP A 146 -12.48 -9.88 3.85
C ASP A 146 -11.41 -10.75 4.53
N THR A 147 -10.59 -10.17 5.38
CA THR A 147 -9.57 -10.86 6.17
C THR A 147 -10.17 -11.86 7.15
N GLU A 148 -11.35 -11.59 7.73
CA GLU A 148 -12.06 -12.56 8.58
C GLU A 148 -12.58 -13.74 7.77
N VAL A 149 -13.07 -13.47 6.56
CA VAL A 149 -13.50 -14.52 5.62
C VAL A 149 -12.33 -15.45 5.28
N LEU A 150 -11.17 -14.86 4.99
CA LEU A 150 -9.93 -15.61 4.74
C LEU A 150 -9.52 -16.45 5.95
N ALA A 151 -9.61 -15.91 7.17
CA ALA A 151 -9.30 -16.65 8.39
C ALA A 151 -10.17 -17.89 8.54
N TYR A 152 -11.47 -17.77 8.31
CA TYR A 152 -12.40 -18.89 8.35
C TYR A 152 -12.14 -19.92 7.24
N GLU A 153 -11.78 -19.53 6.04
CA GLU A 153 -11.40 -20.51 4.99
C GLU A 153 -10.15 -21.28 5.39
N ILE A 154 -9.11 -20.61 5.90
CA ILE A 154 -7.89 -21.29 6.37
C ILE A 154 -8.19 -22.24 7.52
N ILE A 155 -8.96 -21.82 8.54
CA ILE A 155 -9.31 -22.66 9.68
C ILE A 155 -10.17 -23.86 9.23
N GLY A 156 -11.14 -23.61 8.35
CA GLY A 156 -12.01 -24.65 7.81
C GLY A 156 -11.23 -25.74 7.05
N GLU A 157 -10.24 -25.36 6.28
CA GLU A 157 -9.35 -26.31 5.60
C GLU A 157 -8.34 -26.94 6.59
N ARG A 158 -7.86 -26.20 7.61
CA ARG A 158 -6.90 -26.72 8.59
C ARG A 158 -7.45 -27.87 9.43
N VAL A 159 -8.74 -27.90 9.66
CA VAL A 159 -9.40 -29.02 10.37
C VAL A 159 -9.34 -30.31 9.54
N LYS A 160 -9.32 -30.19 8.20
CA LYS A 160 -9.32 -31.30 7.25
C LYS A 160 -7.92 -31.76 6.83
N THR A 161 -6.92 -30.85 6.93
CA THR A 161 -5.56 -31.08 6.42
C THR A 161 -4.55 -31.39 7.51
N GLY A 162 -3.43 -32.00 7.12
CA GLY A 162 -2.33 -32.38 8.02
C GLY A 162 -1.51 -31.18 8.52
N SER A 163 -1.38 -30.12 7.69
CA SER A 163 -0.53 -28.98 7.98
C SER A 163 -1.24 -27.64 7.72
N ILE A 164 -0.68 -26.54 8.24
CA ILE A 164 -1.20 -25.18 7.99
C ILE A 164 -0.93 -24.76 6.55
N GLU A 165 0.18 -25.21 5.97
CA GLU A 165 0.55 -24.94 4.59
C GLU A 165 -0.45 -25.53 3.61
N GLU A 166 -0.84 -26.81 3.81
CA GLU A 166 -1.89 -27.45 3.01
C GLU A 166 -3.23 -26.73 3.16
N ALA A 167 -3.55 -26.25 4.36
CA ALA A 167 -4.77 -25.49 4.60
C ALA A 167 -4.77 -24.14 3.86
N ILE A 168 -3.65 -23.41 3.93
CA ILE A 168 -3.48 -22.14 3.21
C ILE A 168 -3.57 -22.36 1.71
N LYS A 169 -2.92 -23.41 1.20
CA LYS A 169 -2.99 -23.79 -0.22
C LYS A 169 -4.42 -24.10 -0.67
N ALA A 170 -5.15 -24.90 0.11
CA ALA A 170 -6.55 -25.24 -0.19
C ALA A 170 -7.48 -24.02 -0.10
N ALA A 171 -7.27 -23.11 0.85
CA ALA A 171 -7.98 -21.84 0.94
C ALA A 171 -7.65 -20.95 -0.26
N ALA A 172 -6.37 -20.77 -0.60
CA ALA A 172 -5.92 -19.94 -1.70
C ALA A 172 -6.49 -20.35 -3.06
N ALA A 173 -6.72 -21.65 -3.28
CA ALA A 173 -7.36 -22.16 -4.51
C ALA A 173 -8.80 -21.66 -4.71
N LYS A 174 -9.45 -21.15 -3.67
CA LYS A 174 -10.82 -20.59 -3.71
C LYS A 174 -10.82 -19.06 -3.85
N LEU A 175 -9.70 -18.41 -3.53
CA LEU A 175 -9.62 -16.96 -3.51
C LEU A 175 -9.48 -16.39 -4.92
N ARG A 176 -10.12 -15.25 -5.13
CA ARG A 176 -9.91 -14.38 -6.29
C ARG A 176 -9.54 -12.99 -5.79
N GLY A 177 -8.51 -12.39 -6.38
CA GLY A 177 -8.07 -11.05 -6.00
C GLY A 177 -6.55 -10.91 -5.97
N GLY A 178 -6.08 -9.74 -5.51
CA GLY A 178 -4.67 -9.48 -5.25
C GLY A 178 -4.44 -9.47 -3.75
N TYR A 179 -3.51 -10.26 -3.25
CA TYR A 179 -3.26 -10.39 -1.81
C TYR A 179 -1.83 -10.78 -1.46
N ALA A 180 -1.36 -10.22 -0.34
CA ALA A 180 -0.22 -10.72 0.40
C ALA A 180 -0.67 -10.97 1.85
N VAL A 181 -0.51 -12.20 2.32
CA VAL A 181 -0.99 -12.63 3.64
C VAL A 181 0.14 -13.20 4.46
N VAL A 182 0.21 -12.83 5.73
CA VAL A 182 1.12 -13.47 6.69
C VAL A 182 0.28 -14.07 7.81
N VAL A 183 0.46 -15.37 8.02
CA VAL A 183 -0.27 -16.19 9.00
C VAL A 183 0.69 -16.65 10.10
N MET A 184 0.37 -16.34 11.33
CA MET A 184 1.02 -16.88 12.51
C MET A 184 0.17 -18.02 13.08
N SER A 185 0.77 -19.19 13.20
CA SER A 185 0.26 -20.34 13.95
C SER A 185 1.16 -20.60 15.16
N PRO A 186 0.88 -21.53 16.10
CA PRO A 186 1.65 -21.67 17.32
C PRO A 186 3.16 -21.83 17.16
N ARG A 187 3.64 -22.39 16.04
CA ARG A 187 5.07 -22.68 15.82
C ARG A 187 5.55 -22.34 14.39
N LYS A 188 4.73 -21.69 13.59
CA LYS A 188 5.07 -21.38 12.20
C LYS A 188 4.59 -19.99 11.83
N LEU A 189 5.43 -19.29 11.07
CA LEU A 189 5.05 -18.09 10.35
C LEU A 189 4.98 -18.46 8.86
N VAL A 190 3.83 -18.23 8.24
CA VAL A 190 3.61 -18.61 6.84
C VAL A 190 3.19 -17.39 6.04
N GLY A 191 3.90 -17.11 4.95
CA GLY A 191 3.55 -16.08 3.98
C GLY A 191 2.96 -16.68 2.71
N ILE A 192 2.02 -16.00 2.09
CA ILE A 192 1.54 -16.30 0.74
C ILE A 192 1.40 -15.01 -0.06
N ARG A 193 1.92 -15.01 -1.27
CA ARG A 193 1.71 -13.96 -2.28
C ARG A 193 0.72 -14.46 -3.33
N ASP A 194 -0.21 -13.60 -3.79
CA ASP A 194 -1.17 -13.97 -4.81
C ASP A 194 -0.49 -14.50 -6.09
N PRO A 195 -1.15 -15.40 -6.86
CA PRO A 195 -0.53 -16.08 -8.00
C PRO A 195 -0.12 -15.14 -9.15
N PHE A 196 -0.67 -13.91 -9.20
CA PHE A 196 -0.30 -12.91 -10.21
C PHE A 196 0.80 -11.98 -9.72
N GLY A 197 1.07 -11.92 -8.39
CA GLY A 197 2.03 -11.03 -7.77
C GLY A 197 1.56 -9.58 -7.70
N ILE A 198 0.22 -9.35 -7.66
CA ILE A 198 -0.37 -8.01 -7.60
C ILE A 198 0.12 -7.27 -6.36
N LYS A 199 0.16 -7.98 -5.20
CA LYS A 199 0.67 -7.41 -3.95
C LYS A 199 2.08 -7.88 -3.64
N PRO A 200 2.94 -6.99 -3.11
CA PRO A 200 4.31 -7.37 -2.76
C PRO A 200 4.37 -8.15 -1.44
N LEU A 201 5.32 -9.06 -1.36
CA LEU A 201 5.74 -9.72 -0.13
C LEU A 201 7.22 -10.05 -0.22
N ILE A 202 7.98 -9.69 0.81
CA ILE A 202 9.44 -9.77 0.84
C ILE A 202 9.90 -10.61 2.03
N LEU A 203 10.90 -11.46 1.81
CA LEU A 203 11.61 -12.20 2.83
C LEU A 203 12.87 -11.43 3.23
N GLY A 204 13.03 -11.17 4.51
CA GLY A 204 14.23 -10.61 5.13
C GLY A 204 14.75 -11.45 6.28
N ARG A 205 15.93 -11.09 6.78
CA ARG A 205 16.56 -11.70 7.94
C ARG A 205 17.17 -10.64 8.87
N LYS A 206 17.05 -10.85 10.18
CA LYS A 206 17.75 -10.08 11.21
C LYS A 206 18.36 -11.02 12.23
N GLY A 207 19.69 -11.26 12.15
CA GLY A 207 20.34 -12.30 12.97
C GLY A 207 19.71 -13.66 12.71
N GLU A 208 19.20 -14.32 13.75
CA GLU A 208 18.49 -15.61 13.64
C GLU A 208 16.97 -15.45 13.43
N SER A 209 16.48 -14.25 13.16
CA SER A 209 15.06 -14.00 12.90
C SER A 209 14.78 -13.85 11.41
N TYR A 210 13.71 -14.48 10.91
CA TYR A 210 13.19 -14.28 9.58
C TYR A 210 12.01 -13.31 9.59
N ILE A 211 11.92 -12.48 8.56
CA ILE A 211 10.92 -11.41 8.41
C ILE A 211 10.16 -11.61 7.10
N LEU A 212 8.83 -11.45 7.16
CA LEU A 212 7.95 -11.33 6.00
C LEU A 212 7.27 -9.96 6.03
N THR A 213 7.39 -9.17 4.97
CA THR A 213 6.86 -7.80 4.99
C THR A 213 6.47 -7.32 3.59
N SER A 214 5.64 -6.27 3.54
CA SER A 214 5.21 -5.63 2.29
C SER A 214 6.34 -4.92 1.55
N GLU A 215 7.33 -4.35 2.26
CA GLU A 215 8.39 -3.55 1.64
C GLU A 215 9.77 -3.84 2.24
N SER A 216 10.82 -3.75 1.41
CA SER A 216 12.22 -3.91 1.82
C SER A 216 12.66 -2.85 2.83
N ALA A 217 12.13 -1.63 2.74
CA ALA A 217 12.39 -0.54 3.68
C ALA A 217 12.04 -0.91 5.13
N ALA A 218 11.04 -1.78 5.35
CA ALA A 218 10.70 -2.25 6.70
C ALA A 218 11.72 -3.24 7.25
N VAL A 219 12.34 -4.07 6.41
CA VAL A 219 13.46 -4.96 6.80
C VAL A 219 14.66 -4.12 7.22
N THR A 220 15.03 -3.13 6.40
CA THR A 220 16.15 -2.23 6.67
C THR A 220 15.92 -1.40 7.94
N ALA A 221 14.72 -0.90 8.15
CA ALA A 221 14.37 -0.08 9.33
C ALA A 221 14.55 -0.82 10.66
N VAL A 222 14.37 -2.13 10.68
CA VAL A 222 14.61 -2.94 11.89
C VAL A 222 16.07 -3.44 11.99
N GLY A 223 16.95 -3.04 11.07
CA GLY A 223 18.35 -3.48 11.03
C GLY A 223 18.53 -4.90 10.48
N GLY A 224 17.62 -5.33 9.62
CA GLY A 224 17.70 -6.59 8.89
C GLY A 224 18.27 -6.45 7.48
N GLU A 225 18.44 -7.57 6.81
CA GLU A 225 18.89 -7.68 5.44
C GLU A 225 17.80 -8.34 4.59
N VAL A 226 17.55 -7.80 3.39
CA VAL A 226 16.61 -8.39 2.42
C VAL A 226 17.24 -9.64 1.84
N ILE A 227 16.51 -10.75 1.84
CA ILE A 227 16.93 -11.99 1.20
C ILE A 227 16.44 -12.01 -0.25
N ARG A 228 15.13 -11.86 -0.45
CA ARG A 228 14.49 -11.86 -1.78
C ARG A 228 13.02 -11.45 -1.70
N ASP A 229 12.43 -11.15 -2.82
CA ASP A 229 10.99 -11.12 -2.99
C ASP A 229 10.42 -12.55 -2.91
N ILE A 230 9.16 -12.67 -2.44
CA ILE A 230 8.39 -13.90 -2.52
C ILE A 230 7.79 -13.99 -3.93
N GLU A 231 7.97 -15.14 -4.58
CA GLU A 231 7.45 -15.36 -5.93
C GLU A 231 5.91 -15.31 -5.97
N PRO A 232 5.32 -14.82 -7.07
CA PRO A 232 3.87 -14.90 -7.26
C PRO A 232 3.37 -16.34 -7.15
N GLY A 233 2.42 -16.59 -6.24
CA GLY A 233 1.89 -17.92 -5.95
C GLY A 233 2.71 -18.75 -4.97
N GLU A 234 3.83 -18.24 -4.46
CA GLU A 234 4.64 -18.95 -3.46
C GLU A 234 3.96 -18.91 -2.08
N ILE A 235 3.97 -20.07 -1.42
CA ILE A 235 3.71 -20.22 0.00
C ILE A 235 5.03 -20.49 0.69
N ILE A 236 5.49 -19.57 1.53
CA ILE A 236 6.71 -19.70 2.32
C ILE A 236 6.38 -19.97 3.77
N SER A 237 6.96 -21.03 4.34
CA SER A 237 6.86 -21.38 5.77
C SER A 237 8.17 -21.14 6.46
N ILE A 238 8.13 -20.49 7.60
CA ILE A 238 9.25 -20.31 8.54
C ILE A 238 8.94 -21.12 9.79
N THR A 239 9.83 -22.05 10.11
CA THR A 239 9.73 -22.97 11.25
C THR A 239 11.02 -22.95 12.06
N GLY A 240 11.07 -23.69 13.16
CA GLY A 240 12.31 -23.88 13.92
C GLY A 240 13.46 -24.50 13.11
N ASP A 241 13.15 -25.20 12.02
CA ASP A 241 14.11 -25.88 11.13
C ASP A 241 14.55 -25.01 9.92
N GLY A 242 14.02 -23.79 9.81
CA GLY A 242 14.33 -22.85 8.72
C GLY A 242 13.13 -22.51 7.82
N THR A 243 13.42 -22.16 6.55
CA THR A 243 12.42 -21.73 5.58
C THR A 243 12.15 -22.80 4.54
N PHE A 244 10.87 -22.99 4.18
CA PHE A 244 10.42 -23.96 3.17
C PHE A 244 9.42 -23.29 2.24
N SER A 245 9.58 -23.50 0.92
CA SER A 245 8.73 -22.91 -0.11
C SER A 245 7.91 -23.98 -0.84
N ASP A 246 6.61 -23.74 -1.00
CA ASP A 246 5.72 -24.47 -1.91
C ASP A 246 5.39 -23.57 -3.11
N MET A 247 5.84 -23.95 -4.30
CA MET A 247 5.68 -23.22 -5.57
C MET A 247 4.49 -23.72 -6.40
N SER A 248 3.65 -24.58 -5.84
CA SER A 248 2.60 -25.28 -6.60
C SER A 248 1.45 -24.40 -7.07
N LEU A 249 1.30 -23.17 -6.52
CA LEU A 249 0.34 -22.17 -6.98
C LEU A 249 0.96 -21.15 -7.93
N CYS A 250 2.27 -21.23 -8.19
CA CYS A 250 2.92 -20.34 -9.14
C CYS A 250 2.43 -20.63 -10.57
N GLN A 251 2.22 -19.59 -11.33
CA GLN A 251 1.75 -19.65 -12.71
C GLN A 251 2.60 -18.74 -13.62
N GLU A 252 2.51 -18.95 -14.93
CA GLU A 252 3.26 -18.14 -15.90
C GLU A 252 2.72 -16.72 -16.03
N LYS A 253 1.38 -16.56 -15.92
CA LYS A 253 0.74 -15.25 -16.03
C LYS A 253 0.97 -14.47 -14.74
N ARG A 254 1.73 -13.38 -14.84
CA ARG A 254 2.02 -12.45 -13.75
C ARG A 254 1.44 -11.08 -14.06
N ALA A 255 1.18 -10.26 -13.02
CA ALA A 255 0.59 -8.93 -13.18
C ALA A 255 0.85 -8.07 -11.93
N HIS A 256 2.08 -7.58 -11.77
CA HIS A 256 2.48 -6.74 -10.65
C HIS A 256 1.76 -5.39 -10.70
N CYS A 257 1.26 -4.88 -9.57
CA CYS A 257 0.58 -3.60 -9.55
C CYS A 257 1.53 -2.45 -9.89
N ILE A 258 1.32 -1.76 -11.00
CA ILE A 258 2.17 -0.62 -11.41
C ILE A 258 2.12 0.52 -10.38
N PHE A 259 1.02 0.64 -9.62
CA PHE A 259 0.86 1.69 -8.61
C PHE A 259 1.79 1.53 -7.41
N GLU A 260 2.28 0.34 -7.13
CA GLU A 260 3.35 0.13 -6.14
C GLU A 260 4.60 0.94 -6.53
N TYR A 261 4.96 0.95 -7.80
CA TYR A 261 6.14 1.67 -8.32
C TYR A 261 5.88 3.18 -8.50
N ILE A 262 4.65 3.57 -8.85
CA ILE A 262 4.29 4.98 -9.05
C ILE A 262 4.11 5.70 -7.72
N TYR A 263 3.42 5.07 -6.75
CA TYR A 263 2.94 5.80 -5.57
C TYR A 263 3.13 5.07 -4.24
N PHE A 264 2.66 3.80 -4.07
CA PHE A 264 2.50 3.22 -2.75
C PHE A 264 3.81 2.98 -2.02
N ALA A 265 4.79 2.35 -2.66
CA ALA A 265 6.06 2.02 -2.02
C ALA A 265 6.87 3.27 -1.67
N ARG A 266 7.69 3.16 -0.63
CA ARG A 266 8.67 4.19 -0.29
C ARG A 266 9.76 4.25 -1.36
N ASN A 267 10.32 5.45 -1.56
CA ASN A 267 11.42 5.65 -2.53
C ASN A 267 12.66 4.80 -2.24
N ASP A 268 12.90 4.47 -0.98
CA ASP A 268 14.03 3.65 -0.52
C ASP A 268 13.72 2.14 -0.51
N SER A 269 12.60 1.72 -1.08
CA SER A 269 12.25 0.30 -1.24
C SER A 269 12.75 -0.26 -2.56
N VAL A 270 13.11 -1.56 -2.53
CA VAL A 270 13.34 -2.40 -3.71
C VAL A 270 12.26 -3.47 -3.73
N MET A 271 11.60 -3.64 -4.85
CA MET A 271 10.54 -4.65 -5.03
C MET A 271 10.66 -5.30 -6.40
N ASP A 272 10.57 -6.64 -6.45
CA ASP A 272 10.72 -7.43 -7.67
C ASP A 272 11.99 -7.04 -8.47
N GLY A 273 13.07 -6.70 -7.74
CA GLY A 273 14.36 -6.27 -8.29
C GLY A 273 14.41 -4.82 -8.82
N ILE A 274 13.35 -4.03 -8.64
CA ILE A 274 13.25 -2.63 -9.09
C ILE A 274 13.42 -1.66 -7.92
N GLU A 275 14.36 -0.74 -8.04
CA GLU A 275 14.53 0.41 -7.14
C GLU A 275 13.38 1.41 -7.38
N ILE A 276 12.57 1.68 -6.37
CA ILE A 276 11.38 2.55 -6.51
C ILE A 276 11.76 3.98 -6.90
N HIS A 277 12.81 4.52 -6.29
CA HIS A 277 13.31 5.85 -6.65
C HIS A 277 13.66 5.95 -8.14
N ASP A 278 14.42 4.98 -8.65
CA ASP A 278 14.88 4.98 -10.03
C ASP A 278 13.71 4.82 -11.02
N ALA A 279 12.74 3.97 -10.70
CA ALA A 279 11.52 3.83 -11.49
C ALA A 279 10.79 5.18 -11.64
N ARG A 280 10.64 5.94 -10.55
CA ARG A 280 10.01 7.27 -10.56
C ARG A 280 10.84 8.31 -11.31
N VAL A 281 12.16 8.29 -11.16
CA VAL A 281 13.07 9.16 -11.96
C VAL A 281 12.90 8.85 -13.46
N CYS A 282 12.82 7.58 -13.84
CA CYS A 282 12.58 7.17 -15.24
C CYS A 282 11.22 7.66 -15.77
N ALA A 283 10.16 7.60 -14.95
CA ALA A 283 8.85 8.18 -15.30
C ALA A 283 8.95 9.69 -15.61
N GLY A 284 9.68 10.43 -14.78
CA GLY A 284 9.91 11.86 -15.00
C GLY A 284 10.67 12.16 -16.29
N ARG A 285 11.71 11.38 -16.60
CA ARG A 285 12.44 11.50 -17.87
C ARG A 285 11.56 11.22 -19.09
N ALA A 286 10.72 10.17 -19.02
CA ALA A 286 9.79 9.84 -20.09
C ALA A 286 8.80 11.00 -20.34
N LEU A 287 8.23 11.59 -19.30
CA LEU A 287 7.36 12.76 -19.39
C LEU A 287 8.04 13.96 -20.05
N ALA A 288 9.33 14.22 -19.76
CA ALA A 288 10.07 15.32 -20.35
C ALA A 288 10.31 15.14 -21.86
N ARG A 289 10.54 13.90 -22.31
CA ARG A 289 10.70 13.57 -23.75
C ARG A 289 9.42 13.74 -24.54
N LYS A 290 8.26 13.50 -23.92
CA LYS A 290 6.97 13.48 -24.59
C LYS A 290 6.55 14.85 -25.11
N LYS A 291 6.71 15.91 -24.31
CA LYS A 291 6.30 17.26 -24.68
C LYS A 291 7.17 18.33 -24.02
N LYS A 292 7.96 19.01 -24.82
CA LYS A 292 8.76 20.14 -24.34
C LYS A 292 7.85 21.29 -23.89
N VAL A 293 8.24 21.95 -22.83
CA VAL A 293 7.58 23.12 -22.26
C VAL A 293 8.65 24.18 -21.99
N ASP A 294 8.34 25.43 -22.32
CA ASP A 294 9.17 26.56 -21.95
C ASP A 294 8.80 26.99 -20.53
N ALA A 295 9.65 26.62 -19.58
CA ALA A 295 9.43 26.88 -18.16
C ALA A 295 10.75 27.23 -17.45
N ASP A 296 10.63 27.95 -16.34
CA ASP A 296 11.76 28.42 -15.54
C ASP A 296 12.23 27.38 -14.52
N ILE A 297 11.29 26.59 -13.97
CA ILE A 297 11.56 25.61 -12.93
C ILE A 297 10.64 24.38 -13.04
N VAL A 298 11.16 23.23 -12.57
CA VAL A 298 10.41 22.01 -12.32
C VAL A 298 10.20 21.84 -10.82
N VAL A 299 8.99 21.54 -10.40
CA VAL A 299 8.65 21.29 -9.00
C VAL A 299 7.87 19.98 -8.84
N GLY A 300 8.15 19.24 -7.78
CA GLY A 300 7.39 18.03 -7.42
C GLY A 300 6.40 18.31 -6.31
N VAL A 301 5.25 17.64 -6.37
CA VAL A 301 4.31 17.62 -5.24
C VAL A 301 4.88 16.66 -4.17
N PRO A 302 5.13 17.11 -2.94
CA PRO A 302 5.67 16.24 -1.89
C PRO A 302 4.65 15.17 -1.43
N ASP A 303 5.05 13.91 -1.19
CA ASP A 303 6.43 13.38 -1.36
C ASP A 303 6.57 12.62 -2.71
N SER A 304 5.47 12.09 -3.24
CA SER A 304 5.39 11.16 -4.37
C SER A 304 5.91 11.75 -5.70
N GLY A 305 5.65 13.03 -5.96
CA GLY A 305 6.06 13.71 -7.19
C GLY A 305 7.52 14.13 -7.24
N LEU A 306 8.29 14.05 -6.13
CA LEU A 306 9.65 14.62 -6.07
C LEU A 306 10.64 13.87 -6.95
N ALA A 307 10.68 12.53 -6.90
CA ALA A 307 11.62 11.74 -7.71
C ALA A 307 11.32 11.86 -9.22
N ALA A 308 10.04 11.88 -9.60
CA ALA A 308 9.67 12.12 -11.00
C ALA A 308 10.00 13.55 -11.45
N ALA A 309 9.88 14.56 -10.58
CA ALA A 309 10.29 15.93 -10.87
C ALA A 309 11.81 16.04 -11.06
N GLU A 310 12.60 15.32 -10.27
CA GLU A 310 14.04 15.22 -10.45
C GLU A 310 14.38 14.64 -11.83
N GLY A 311 13.77 13.51 -12.21
CA GLY A 311 13.96 12.88 -13.51
C GLY A 311 13.54 13.79 -14.67
N TYR A 312 12.43 14.52 -14.54
CA TYR A 312 11.98 15.50 -15.52
C TYR A 312 12.99 16.64 -15.69
N ALA A 313 13.50 17.18 -14.60
CA ALA A 313 14.51 18.25 -14.63
C ALA A 313 15.82 17.79 -15.28
N MET A 314 16.31 16.60 -14.95
CA MET A 314 17.51 16.01 -15.56
C MET A 314 17.38 15.89 -17.09
N GLU A 315 16.24 15.45 -17.58
CA GLU A 315 16.03 15.20 -19.02
C GLU A 315 15.72 16.49 -19.79
N SER A 316 14.93 17.40 -19.20
CA SER A 316 14.52 18.65 -19.87
C SER A 316 15.58 19.74 -19.84
N GLY A 317 16.52 19.66 -18.89
CA GLY A 317 17.50 20.73 -18.58
C GLY A 317 16.89 21.91 -17.81
N ILE A 318 15.59 21.87 -17.44
CA ILE A 318 14.94 22.90 -16.65
C ILE A 318 15.32 22.67 -15.16
N PRO A 319 15.77 23.71 -14.41
CA PRO A 319 16.20 23.53 -13.02
C PRO A 319 15.12 22.98 -12.12
N PHE A 320 15.44 21.98 -11.29
CA PHE A 320 14.60 21.51 -10.19
C PHE A 320 14.59 22.52 -9.05
N ALA A 321 13.42 22.76 -8.46
CA ALA A 321 13.26 23.63 -7.31
C ALA A 321 12.21 23.06 -6.31
N LEU A 322 12.44 23.26 -5.02
CA LEU A 322 11.43 22.99 -4.00
C LEU A 322 10.51 24.20 -3.89
N ALA A 323 9.31 24.11 -4.42
CA ALA A 323 8.29 25.15 -4.32
C ALA A 323 7.29 24.92 -3.18
N PHE A 324 7.18 23.70 -2.69
CA PHE A 324 6.30 23.34 -1.59
C PHE A 324 7.09 22.95 -0.34
N HIS A 325 6.63 23.42 0.79
CA HIS A 325 7.07 22.95 2.11
C HIS A 325 5.95 22.12 2.74
N LYS A 326 6.25 20.86 3.05
CA LYS A 326 5.33 19.94 3.73
C LYS A 326 5.56 20.02 5.22
N ASN A 327 4.50 20.31 5.98
CA ASN A 327 4.51 20.23 7.44
C ASN A 327 4.36 18.78 7.89
N SER A 328 5.47 18.16 8.32
CA SER A 328 5.51 16.76 8.74
C SER A 328 4.78 16.48 10.07
N TYR A 329 4.46 17.52 10.84
CA TYR A 329 3.77 17.40 12.12
C TYR A 329 2.24 17.37 11.98
N ILE A 330 1.71 17.61 10.78
CA ILE A 330 0.28 17.56 10.51
C ILE A 330 -0.03 16.25 9.79
N GLY A 331 -0.81 15.39 10.47
CA GLY A 331 -1.34 14.16 9.92
C GLY A 331 -2.28 14.38 8.73
N ARG A 332 -2.87 13.33 8.18
CA ARG A 332 -3.76 13.43 7.01
C ARG A 332 -5.02 14.22 7.31
N SER A 333 -5.42 15.06 6.34
CA SER A 333 -6.51 16.02 6.47
C SER A 333 -7.92 15.44 6.28
N PHE A 334 -8.04 14.18 5.85
CA PHE A 334 -9.33 13.56 5.49
C PHE A 334 -10.16 13.07 6.69
N ILE A 335 -9.60 13.05 7.91
CA ILE A 335 -10.35 12.74 9.15
C ILE A 335 -11.23 13.92 9.57
N LYS A 336 -11.17 15.06 8.86
CA LYS A 336 -11.95 16.26 9.19
C LYS A 336 -13.36 16.19 8.59
N PRO A 337 -14.42 16.46 9.38
CA PRO A 337 -15.80 16.22 8.98
C PRO A 337 -16.38 17.21 7.95
N THR A 338 -15.75 18.38 7.71
CA THR A 338 -16.29 19.40 6.81
C THR A 338 -15.30 19.77 5.68
N ASP A 339 -15.84 20.19 4.51
CA ASP A 339 -15.02 20.67 3.38
C ASP A 339 -14.18 21.90 3.73
N LYS A 340 -14.70 22.78 4.60
CA LYS A 340 -13.97 23.96 5.07
C LYS A 340 -12.75 23.56 5.91
N GLU A 341 -12.90 22.60 6.80
CA GLU A 341 -11.81 22.07 7.63
C GLU A 341 -10.79 21.31 6.79
N ARG A 342 -11.24 20.59 5.75
CA ARG A 342 -10.33 19.91 4.80
C ARG A 342 -9.50 20.88 3.98
N ARG A 343 -10.10 21.96 3.46
CA ARG A 343 -9.35 23.05 2.76
C ARG A 343 -8.32 23.68 3.69
N THR A 344 -8.70 23.99 4.92
CA THR A 344 -7.79 24.52 5.93
C THR A 344 -6.65 23.54 6.22
N ALA A 345 -6.92 22.24 6.30
CA ALA A 345 -5.92 21.23 6.56
C ALA A 345 -4.91 21.07 5.38
N VAL A 346 -5.35 21.20 4.13
CA VAL A 346 -4.43 21.22 2.98
C VAL A 346 -3.47 22.42 3.07
N HIS A 347 -3.98 23.61 3.35
CA HIS A 347 -3.16 24.82 3.54
C HIS A 347 -2.20 24.72 4.73
N MET A 348 -2.60 24.05 5.81
CA MET A 348 -1.73 23.80 6.96
C MET A 348 -0.64 22.76 6.64
N LYS A 349 -0.96 21.79 5.79
CA LYS A 349 -0.05 20.68 5.44
C LYS A 349 0.98 21.08 4.39
N LEU A 350 0.58 21.89 3.41
CA LEU A 350 1.45 22.35 2.31
C LEU A 350 1.43 23.87 2.26
N SER A 351 2.60 24.48 2.22
CA SER A 351 2.80 25.90 1.98
C SER A 351 3.69 26.14 0.76
N VAL A 352 3.44 27.22 0.03
CA VAL A 352 4.22 27.59 -1.16
C VAL A 352 5.34 28.52 -0.75
N LEU A 353 6.54 28.29 -1.28
CA LEU A 353 7.69 29.16 -1.12
C LEU A 353 7.61 30.29 -2.17
N ASN A 354 6.99 31.41 -1.79
CA ASN A 354 6.65 32.52 -2.69
C ASN A 354 7.85 33.03 -3.51
N ASN A 355 9.03 33.16 -2.91
CA ASN A 355 10.23 33.65 -3.59
C ASN A 355 10.73 32.69 -4.70
N VAL A 356 10.41 31.39 -4.62
CA VAL A 356 10.75 30.39 -5.63
C VAL A 356 9.81 30.47 -6.80
N VAL A 357 8.53 30.77 -6.54
CA VAL A 357 7.41 30.65 -7.48
C VAL A 357 7.12 31.95 -8.22
N LYS A 358 7.34 33.10 -7.57
CA LYS A 358 6.94 34.41 -8.08
C LYS A 358 7.58 34.70 -9.44
N ASP A 359 6.73 35.14 -10.39
CA ASP A 359 7.08 35.51 -11.75
C ASP A 359 7.66 34.38 -12.61
N LYS A 360 7.44 33.09 -12.24
CA LYS A 360 7.97 31.91 -12.93
C LYS A 360 6.89 31.17 -13.74
N ASN A 361 7.31 30.59 -14.85
CA ASN A 361 6.61 29.51 -15.54
C ASN A 361 7.06 28.20 -14.91
N ILE A 362 6.11 27.39 -14.44
CA ILE A 362 6.37 26.22 -13.59
C ILE A 362 5.89 24.95 -14.28
N VAL A 363 6.73 23.91 -14.28
CA VAL A 363 6.29 22.54 -14.50
C VAL A 363 6.06 21.91 -13.12
N ILE A 364 4.83 21.54 -12.80
CA ILE A 364 4.49 20.80 -11.59
C ILE A 364 4.32 19.31 -11.92
N ILE A 365 4.99 18.45 -11.16
CA ILE A 365 4.94 16.98 -11.30
C ILE A 365 4.19 16.40 -10.12
N ASP A 366 3.19 15.54 -10.39
CA ASP A 366 2.52 14.70 -9.38
C ASP A 366 2.38 13.27 -9.89
N ASP A 367 2.01 12.34 -9.00
CA ASP A 367 1.85 10.92 -9.33
C ASP A 367 0.57 10.65 -10.14
N SER A 368 -0.55 11.28 -9.78
CA SER A 368 -1.86 10.96 -10.33
C SER A 368 -2.87 12.09 -10.19
N ILE A 369 -3.91 12.07 -11.03
CA ILE A 369 -5.14 12.86 -10.88
C ILE A 369 -6.32 11.90 -10.85
N VAL A 370 -7.06 11.89 -9.73
CA VAL A 370 -8.27 11.08 -9.55
C VAL A 370 -9.52 11.92 -9.79
N ARG A 371 -9.80 12.91 -8.95
CA ARG A 371 -10.95 13.84 -9.04
C ARG A 371 -10.55 15.24 -9.55
N GLY A 372 -9.27 15.59 -9.46
CA GLY A 372 -8.71 16.88 -9.86
C GLY A 372 -8.81 18.00 -8.83
N THR A 373 -9.48 17.78 -7.68
CA THR A 373 -9.67 18.82 -6.65
C THR A 373 -8.37 19.21 -5.95
N THR A 374 -7.50 18.24 -5.62
CA THR A 374 -6.17 18.50 -5.03
C THR A 374 -5.28 19.27 -5.99
N MET A 375 -5.17 18.82 -7.24
CA MET A 375 -4.34 19.48 -8.24
C MET A 375 -4.82 20.93 -8.50
N LYS A 376 -6.14 21.14 -8.58
CA LYS A 376 -6.72 22.49 -8.69
C LYS A 376 -6.30 23.39 -7.52
N GLN A 377 -6.36 22.89 -6.29
CA GLN A 377 -5.95 23.66 -5.11
C GLN A 377 -4.45 24.00 -5.15
N LEU A 378 -3.59 23.05 -5.56
CA LEU A 378 -2.15 23.28 -5.70
C LEU A 378 -1.87 24.36 -6.74
N ILE A 379 -2.56 24.32 -7.89
CA ILE A 379 -2.45 25.35 -8.94
C ILE A 379 -2.91 26.71 -8.41
N GLU A 380 -4.04 26.77 -7.71
CA GLU A 380 -4.52 28.01 -7.10
C GLU A 380 -3.50 28.58 -6.10
N MET A 381 -2.85 27.74 -5.29
CA MET A 381 -1.79 28.16 -4.37
C MET A 381 -0.59 28.74 -5.11
N LEU A 382 -0.12 28.10 -6.19
CA LEU A 382 0.98 28.57 -7.01
C LEU A 382 0.62 29.91 -7.69
N ARG A 383 -0.60 30.05 -8.23
CA ARG A 383 -1.08 31.29 -8.84
C ARG A 383 -1.14 32.46 -7.83
N ARG A 384 -1.64 32.20 -6.62
CA ARG A 384 -1.66 33.20 -5.53
C ARG A 384 -0.25 33.62 -5.11
N ALA A 385 0.73 32.70 -5.19
CA ALA A 385 2.13 32.99 -4.94
C ALA A 385 2.83 33.73 -6.09
N GLY A 386 2.12 33.99 -7.21
CA GLY A 386 2.61 34.80 -8.33
C GLY A 386 3.18 33.99 -9.50
N ALA A 387 2.86 32.69 -9.63
CA ALA A 387 3.23 31.91 -10.81
C ALA A 387 2.59 32.51 -12.10
N LYS A 388 3.37 32.65 -13.16
CA LYS A 388 2.91 33.14 -14.47
C LYS A 388 2.19 32.07 -15.27
N ALA A 389 2.78 30.86 -15.34
CA ALA A 389 2.21 29.69 -15.97
C ALA A 389 2.44 28.45 -15.09
N VAL A 390 1.49 27.50 -15.14
CA VAL A 390 1.56 26.22 -14.43
C VAL A 390 1.24 25.09 -15.40
N HIS A 391 2.27 24.33 -15.76
CA HIS A 391 2.19 23.18 -16.65
C HIS A 391 2.21 21.90 -15.82
N VAL A 392 1.17 21.09 -15.90
CA VAL A 392 1.02 19.86 -15.08
C VAL A 392 1.54 18.66 -15.85
N ARG A 393 2.30 17.81 -15.17
CA ARG A 393 2.80 16.54 -15.67
C ARG A 393 2.53 15.46 -14.65
N ILE A 394 1.87 14.38 -15.07
CA ILE A 394 1.43 13.30 -14.21
C ILE A 394 2.19 12.03 -14.56
N SER A 395 2.87 11.44 -13.57
CA SER A 395 3.71 10.25 -13.75
C SER A 395 2.93 8.93 -13.80
N SER A 396 1.61 8.98 -13.99
CA SER A 396 0.76 7.85 -14.36
C SER A 396 -0.06 8.18 -15.61
N PRO A 397 -0.63 7.17 -16.29
CA PRO A 397 -1.74 7.38 -17.23
C PRO A 397 -3.00 7.88 -16.51
N PRO A 398 -4.00 8.40 -17.24
CA PRO A 398 -5.27 8.80 -16.65
C PRO A 398 -6.03 7.60 -16.09
N PHE A 399 -6.57 7.72 -14.88
CA PHE A 399 -7.47 6.72 -14.30
C PHE A 399 -8.81 6.71 -15.01
N LEU A 400 -9.14 5.57 -15.62
CA LEU A 400 -10.38 5.39 -16.38
C LEU A 400 -11.34 4.41 -15.70
N TYR A 401 -10.81 3.45 -14.92
CA TYR A 401 -11.55 2.34 -14.34
C TYR A 401 -11.23 2.14 -12.86
N PRO A 402 -12.17 1.59 -12.07
CA PRO A 402 -11.94 1.29 -10.66
C PRO A 402 -10.91 0.17 -10.48
N CYS A 403 -10.32 0.09 -9.28
CA CYS A 403 -9.48 -1.03 -8.88
C CYS A 403 -10.27 -2.01 -8.01
N TYR A 404 -10.14 -3.32 -8.28
CA TYR A 404 -10.76 -4.37 -7.47
C TYR A 404 -9.77 -5.10 -6.55
N TYR A 405 -8.48 -4.72 -6.58
CA TYR A 405 -7.40 -5.47 -5.92
C TYR A 405 -6.81 -4.76 -4.70
N GLY A 406 -7.56 -3.80 -4.14
CA GLY A 406 -7.22 -3.18 -2.85
C GLY A 406 -6.77 -1.73 -2.94
N THR A 407 -6.58 -1.15 -4.14
CA THR A 407 -6.39 0.30 -4.27
C THR A 407 -7.75 1.00 -4.18
N ASP A 408 -7.89 1.99 -3.30
CA ASP A 408 -9.12 2.78 -3.18
C ASP A 408 -9.22 3.78 -4.35
N VAL A 409 -9.44 3.21 -5.55
CA VAL A 409 -9.82 3.98 -6.73
C VAL A 409 -11.34 4.03 -6.76
N PRO A 410 -11.92 5.23 -6.65
CA PRO A 410 -13.37 5.38 -6.56
C PRO A 410 -14.07 4.83 -7.80
N THR A 411 -15.39 4.69 -7.69
CA THR A 411 -16.23 4.27 -8.82
C THR A 411 -15.98 5.17 -10.04
N SER A 412 -16.18 4.65 -11.24
CA SER A 412 -15.97 5.37 -12.51
C SER A 412 -16.60 6.77 -12.52
N LYS A 413 -17.72 6.97 -11.80
CA LYS A 413 -18.41 8.27 -11.68
C LYS A 413 -17.56 9.36 -11.00
N GLN A 414 -16.56 8.98 -10.22
CA GLN A 414 -15.70 9.92 -9.48
C GLN A 414 -14.33 10.12 -10.15
N LEU A 415 -14.02 9.36 -11.21
CA LEU A 415 -12.78 9.48 -11.96
C LEU A 415 -12.95 10.58 -13.01
N ILE A 416 -12.24 11.71 -12.83
CA ILE A 416 -12.38 12.87 -13.74
C ILE A 416 -12.06 12.50 -15.19
N ALA A 417 -11.03 11.68 -15.41
CA ALA A 417 -10.59 11.29 -16.74
C ALA A 417 -11.49 10.25 -17.42
N SER A 418 -12.42 9.59 -16.69
CA SER A 418 -13.40 8.69 -17.31
C SER A 418 -14.54 9.46 -18.03
N HIS A 419 -14.70 10.76 -17.74
CA HIS A 419 -15.78 11.61 -18.27
C HIS A 419 -15.30 12.84 -19.01
N HIS A 420 -14.01 13.16 -18.94
CA HIS A 420 -13.41 14.34 -19.54
C HIS A 420 -12.14 13.99 -20.31
N SER A 421 -11.97 14.62 -21.46
CA SER A 421 -10.72 14.58 -22.21
C SER A 421 -9.57 15.26 -21.44
N CYS A 422 -8.34 14.99 -21.82
CA CYS A 422 -7.17 15.63 -21.20
C CYS A 422 -7.26 17.17 -21.22
N ASP A 423 -7.75 17.75 -22.34
CA ASP A 423 -7.93 19.20 -22.46
C ASP A 423 -9.02 19.75 -21.54
N GLU A 424 -10.09 19.00 -21.33
CA GLU A 424 -11.15 19.38 -20.38
C GLU A 424 -10.68 19.24 -18.93
N VAL A 425 -9.93 18.19 -18.60
CA VAL A 425 -9.30 18.05 -17.28
C VAL A 425 -8.34 19.20 -17.03
N CYS A 426 -7.49 19.55 -18.02
CA CYS A 426 -6.56 20.67 -17.94
C CYS A 426 -7.29 21.99 -17.60
N LYS A 427 -8.40 22.28 -18.30
CA LYS A 427 -9.25 23.45 -18.02
C LYS A 427 -9.88 23.40 -16.63
N ASN A 428 -10.41 22.24 -16.22
CA ASN A 428 -11.10 22.07 -14.95
C ASN A 428 -10.17 22.29 -13.75
N ILE A 429 -8.90 21.86 -13.85
CA ILE A 429 -7.90 22.08 -12.80
C ILE A 429 -7.26 23.47 -12.87
N GLY A 430 -7.43 24.24 -13.97
CA GLY A 430 -6.87 25.58 -14.16
C GLY A 430 -5.40 25.61 -14.56
N ALA A 431 -4.90 24.54 -15.19
CA ALA A 431 -3.54 24.45 -15.72
C ALA A 431 -3.42 25.09 -17.12
N ASP A 432 -2.20 25.53 -17.47
CA ASP A 432 -1.90 26.02 -18.83
C ASP A 432 -1.61 24.87 -19.81
N SER A 433 -1.16 23.72 -19.31
CA SER A 433 -1.09 22.47 -20.05
C SER A 433 -1.08 21.26 -19.11
N LEU A 434 -1.59 20.14 -19.59
CA LEU A 434 -1.60 18.86 -18.89
C LEU A 434 -1.03 17.78 -19.81
N GLU A 435 -0.21 16.89 -19.26
CA GLU A 435 0.27 15.69 -19.94
C GLU A 435 0.37 14.55 -18.94
N TYR A 436 -0.04 13.36 -19.35
CA TYR A 436 0.07 12.11 -18.59
C TYR A 436 1.18 11.23 -19.15
N LEU A 437 1.78 10.40 -18.31
CA LEU A 437 2.63 9.30 -18.76
C LEU A 437 1.80 8.35 -19.63
N ALA A 438 2.41 7.74 -20.62
CA ALA A 438 1.76 6.70 -21.43
C ALA A 438 2.03 5.31 -20.82
N ILE A 439 1.17 4.33 -21.14
CA ILE A 439 1.36 2.94 -20.68
C ILE A 439 2.65 2.35 -21.26
N GLU A 440 2.97 2.71 -22.50
CA GLU A 440 4.18 2.27 -23.22
C GLU A 440 5.47 2.74 -22.52
N ASP A 441 5.41 3.82 -21.75
CA ASP A 441 6.55 4.36 -21.02
C ASP A 441 6.91 3.52 -19.77
N PHE A 442 6.03 2.62 -19.31
CA PHE A 442 6.29 1.77 -18.15
C PHE A 442 7.51 0.86 -18.34
N ALA A 443 7.79 0.42 -19.56
CA ALA A 443 9.01 -0.34 -19.85
C ALA A 443 10.29 0.42 -19.47
N SER A 444 10.28 1.75 -19.52
CA SER A 444 11.41 2.57 -19.08
C SER A 444 11.54 2.64 -17.55
N MET A 445 10.47 2.36 -16.80
CA MET A 445 10.44 2.42 -15.33
C MET A 445 10.82 1.07 -14.71
N VAL A 446 10.26 -0.02 -15.22
CA VAL A 446 10.31 -1.35 -14.59
C VAL A 446 10.78 -2.46 -15.54
N GLY A 447 11.29 -2.10 -16.73
CA GLY A 447 11.77 -3.08 -17.71
C GLY A 447 10.65 -3.95 -18.26
N GLU A 448 10.90 -5.26 -18.33
CA GLU A 448 9.96 -6.26 -18.86
C GLU A 448 9.04 -6.86 -17.79
N LEU A 449 8.95 -6.26 -16.59
CA LEU A 449 8.10 -6.76 -15.51
C LEU A 449 6.62 -6.78 -15.98
N PRO A 450 5.92 -7.92 -15.93
CA PRO A 450 4.51 -7.99 -16.29
C PRO A 450 3.66 -7.20 -15.32
N LEU A 451 2.84 -6.26 -15.81
CA LEU A 451 2.12 -5.31 -14.99
C LEU A 451 0.61 -5.50 -15.00
N CYS A 452 -0.03 -5.25 -13.86
CA CYS A 452 -1.44 -4.96 -13.78
C CYS A 452 -1.65 -3.46 -14.09
N THR A 453 -2.35 -3.16 -15.17
CA THR A 453 -2.71 -1.82 -15.62
C THR A 453 -4.21 -1.62 -15.71
N ALA A 454 -5.01 -2.47 -15.03
CA ALA A 454 -6.46 -2.54 -15.16
C ALA A 454 -7.17 -1.21 -14.90
N CYS A 455 -6.67 -0.39 -13.95
CA CYS A 455 -7.21 0.95 -13.68
C CYS A 455 -7.09 1.93 -14.86
N PHE A 456 -6.27 1.63 -15.87
CA PHE A 456 -6.10 2.40 -17.11
C PHE A 456 -6.74 1.72 -18.31
N THR A 457 -6.77 0.38 -18.38
CA THR A 457 -7.10 -0.41 -19.58
C THR A 457 -8.42 -1.18 -19.49
N ASN A 458 -8.97 -1.40 -18.28
CA ASN A 458 -10.09 -2.32 -18.01
C ASN A 458 -9.76 -3.80 -18.21
N GLU A 459 -8.46 -4.15 -18.30
CA GLU A 459 -8.01 -5.53 -18.45
C GLU A 459 -7.55 -6.06 -17.09
N TYR A 460 -8.46 -6.76 -16.40
CA TYR A 460 -8.20 -7.32 -15.07
C TYR A 460 -7.55 -8.72 -15.17
N PRO A 461 -6.46 -8.99 -14.44
CA PRO A 461 -5.76 -10.28 -14.49
C PRO A 461 -6.55 -11.44 -13.87
N VAL A 462 -7.46 -11.18 -12.91
CA VAL A 462 -8.25 -12.16 -12.12
C VAL A 462 -9.72 -12.06 -12.46
#